data_d9c0f1dcb31eaca2f1f55cd1389ce48e
#
_entry.id   d9c0f1dcb31eaca2f1f55cd1389ce48e
#
_cell.length_a   1.000
_cell.length_b   1.000
_cell.length_c   1.000
_cell.angle_alpha   90.00
_cell.angle_beta   90.00
_cell.angle_gamma   90.00
#
_symmetry.space_group_name_H-M   'P 1'
#
loop_
_entity.id
_entity.type
_entity.pdbx_description
1 polymer ?
#
loop_
_entity_poly.entity_id
_entity_poly.type
_entity_poly.pdbx_seq_one_letter_code
_entity_poly.pdbx_strand_id
1 'polypeptide(L)'
;MAVKLDISKAYDRVEWSFLERIMLKLGLDHRWVSLAMETITTASYSVLNGELRGFMNPTQGIKQGDSLSPYLFFLCAEGLSALLKNAEGNHALKGVLSSQHGVRISHLLFADDSLLFCQATVEECQRLMDILGRCEAASG
;
A
#
# COMPACT_ATOMS: atom_id res chain seq x y z
N MET A 1 20.59 7.48 2.31
CA MET A 1 20.43 6.02 2.43
C MET A 1 19.20 5.60 1.66
N ALA A 2 19.31 4.55 0.89
CA ALA A 2 18.18 3.97 0.15
C ALA A 2 17.84 2.62 0.77
N VAL A 3 16.55 2.40 1.07
CA VAL A 3 16.03 1.13 1.58
C VAL A 3 15.09 0.56 0.53
N LYS A 4 15.41 -0.62 0.02
CA LYS A 4 14.51 -1.36 -0.86
C LYS A 4 13.58 -2.22 -0.02
N LEU A 5 12.29 -2.07 -0.23
CA LEU A 5 11.27 -2.96 0.32
C LEU A 5 10.75 -3.87 -0.78
N ASP A 6 10.87 -5.15 -0.57
CA ASP A 6 10.24 -6.18 -1.37
C ASP A 6 9.11 -6.76 -0.53
N ILE A 7 7.90 -6.47 -0.91
CA ILE A 7 6.72 -6.98 -0.21
C ILE A 7 6.29 -8.25 -0.94
N SER A 8 6.89 -9.38 -0.58
CA SER A 8 6.50 -10.67 -1.14
C SER A 8 5.02 -10.94 -0.87
N LYS A 9 4.31 -11.37 -1.90
CA LYS A 9 2.86 -11.60 -1.87
C LYS A 9 2.05 -10.36 -1.49
N ALA A 10 2.48 -9.19 -1.98
CA ALA A 10 1.82 -7.92 -1.68
C ALA A 10 0.31 -7.96 -1.98
N TYR A 11 -0.08 -8.56 -3.11
CA TYR A 11 -1.49 -8.70 -3.50
C TYR A 11 -2.29 -9.59 -2.53
N ASP A 12 -1.66 -10.62 -1.94
CA ASP A 12 -2.34 -11.55 -1.05
C ASP A 12 -2.57 -10.98 0.36
N ARG A 13 -1.86 -9.90 0.70
CA ARG A 13 -1.86 -9.32 2.05
C ARG A 13 -2.72 -8.07 2.20
N VAL A 14 -3.26 -7.54 1.12
CA VAL A 14 -4.09 -6.33 1.18
C VAL A 14 -5.38 -6.63 1.94
N GLU A 15 -5.58 -6.00 3.07
CA GLU A 15 -6.85 -6.10 3.81
C GLU A 15 -7.96 -5.30 3.13
N TRP A 16 -9.11 -5.93 2.97
CA TRP A 16 -10.26 -5.33 2.28
C TRP A 16 -10.82 -4.12 3.02
N SER A 17 -10.83 -4.16 4.34
CA SER A 17 -11.26 -3.02 5.15
C SER A 17 -10.37 -1.80 4.98
N PHE A 18 -9.06 -2.01 4.86
CA PHE A 18 -8.10 -0.95 4.57
C PHE A 18 -8.31 -0.37 3.17
N LEU A 19 -8.47 -1.22 2.17
CA LEU A 19 -8.71 -0.82 0.80
C LEU A 19 -9.98 0.03 0.67
N GLU A 20 -11.06 -0.40 1.29
CA GLU A 20 -12.33 0.36 1.30
C GLU A 20 -12.13 1.74 1.93
N ARG A 21 -11.47 1.81 3.09
CA ARG A 21 -11.21 3.09 3.77
C ARG A 21 -10.34 4.04 2.95
N ILE A 22 -9.31 3.51 2.28
CA ILE A 22 -8.43 4.31 1.41
C ILE A 22 -9.22 4.88 0.23
N MET A 23 -10.04 4.07 -0.43
CA MET A 23 -10.87 4.52 -1.55
C MET A 23 -11.82 5.64 -1.12
N LEU A 24 -12.45 5.52 0.03
CA LEU A 24 -13.34 6.55 0.57
C LEU A 24 -12.58 7.83 0.94
N LYS A 25 -11.40 7.70 1.53
CA LYS A 25 -10.54 8.86 1.88
C LYS A 25 -10.03 9.61 0.65
N LEU A 26 -9.79 8.92 -0.45
CA LEU A 26 -9.39 9.54 -1.72
C LEU A 26 -10.55 10.25 -2.42
N GLY A 27 -11.75 10.20 -1.86
CA GLY A 27 -12.92 10.89 -2.39
C GLY A 27 -13.65 10.14 -3.49
N LEU A 28 -13.44 8.84 -3.63
CA LEU A 28 -14.15 8.02 -4.59
C LEU A 28 -15.62 7.87 -4.17
N ASP A 29 -16.53 7.83 -5.16
CA ASP A 29 -17.96 7.68 -4.93
C ASP A 29 -18.25 6.34 -4.23
N HIS A 30 -19.16 6.36 -3.24
CA HIS A 30 -19.57 5.16 -2.50
C HIS A 30 -20.10 4.04 -3.41
N ARG A 31 -20.77 4.38 -4.51
CA ARG A 31 -21.27 3.40 -5.47
C ARG A 31 -20.14 2.66 -6.17
N TRP A 32 -19.11 3.42 -6.57
CA TRP A 32 -17.91 2.84 -7.19
C TRP A 32 -17.15 1.96 -6.21
N VAL A 33 -16.96 2.43 -4.98
CA VAL A 33 -16.29 1.67 -3.92
C VAL A 33 -17.05 0.37 -3.63
N SER A 34 -18.37 0.41 -3.53
CA SER A 34 -19.20 -0.77 -3.32
C SER A 34 -19.08 -1.78 -4.45
N LEU A 35 -19.06 -1.33 -5.70
CA LEU A 35 -18.85 -2.20 -6.87
C LEU A 35 -17.47 -2.83 -6.88
N ALA A 36 -16.43 -2.07 -6.57
CA ALA A 36 -15.06 -2.58 -6.49
C ALA A 36 -14.94 -3.63 -5.38
N MET A 37 -15.49 -3.38 -4.21
CA MET A 37 -15.47 -4.32 -3.09
C MET A 37 -16.27 -5.59 -3.41
N GLU A 38 -17.41 -5.48 -4.04
CA GLU A 38 -18.20 -6.63 -4.50
C GLU A 38 -17.40 -7.50 -5.48
N THR A 39 -16.74 -6.89 -6.44
CA THR A 39 -15.88 -7.59 -7.40
C THR A 39 -14.75 -8.34 -6.71
N ILE A 40 -14.10 -7.73 -5.73
CA ILE A 40 -13.00 -8.35 -4.97
C ILE A 40 -13.50 -9.54 -4.15
N THR A 41 -14.60 -9.35 -3.43
CA THR A 41 -15.14 -10.37 -2.52
C THR A 41 -15.71 -11.57 -3.27
N THR A 42 -16.36 -11.36 -4.40
CA THR A 42 -16.90 -12.45 -5.23
C THR A 42 -15.81 -13.20 -6.00
N ALA A 43 -14.81 -12.50 -6.53
CA ALA A 43 -13.70 -13.13 -7.27
C ALA A 43 -12.86 -14.07 -6.41
N SER A 44 -12.73 -13.81 -5.11
CA SER A 44 -11.98 -14.66 -4.20
C SER A 44 -12.60 -16.03 -3.97
N TYR A 45 -13.90 -16.18 -4.15
CA TYR A 45 -14.58 -17.48 -4.03
C TYR A 45 -14.31 -18.43 -5.21
N SER A 46 -13.97 -17.92 -6.37
CA SER A 46 -13.79 -18.72 -7.58
C SER A 46 -12.39 -19.33 -7.74
N VAL A 47 -11.42 -18.94 -6.92
CA VAL A 47 -9.98 -19.24 -7.12
C VAL A 47 -9.45 -20.36 -6.24
N LEU A 48 -10.18 -20.80 -5.24
CA LEU A 48 -9.80 -21.93 -4.41
C LEU A 48 -10.17 -23.27 -5.08
N ASN A 49 -9.40 -23.64 -6.14
CA ASN A 49 -9.31 -24.98 -6.73
C ASN A 49 -10.60 -25.73 -7.09
N GLY A 50 -11.68 -25.04 -7.45
CA GLY A 50 -12.92 -25.71 -7.84
C GLY A 50 -13.57 -26.56 -6.73
N GLU A 51 -13.00 -26.58 -5.56
CA GLU A 51 -13.60 -27.19 -4.37
C GLU A 51 -14.06 -26.11 -3.42
N LEU A 52 -15.37 -26.02 -3.22
CA LEU A 52 -15.99 -25.28 -2.14
C LEU A 52 -15.59 -25.89 -0.79
N ARG A 53 -14.33 -25.84 -0.45
CA ARG A 53 -13.88 -26.22 0.89
C ARG A 53 -14.12 -25.08 1.84
N GLY A 54 -15.30 -25.13 2.44
CA GLY A 54 -15.60 -24.71 3.83
C GLY A 54 -15.22 -23.30 4.19
N PHE A 55 -16.19 -22.52 4.49
CA PHE A 55 -16.35 -21.54 5.57
C PHE A 55 -15.17 -20.62 5.99
N MET A 56 -14.09 -20.53 5.25
CA MET A 56 -13.13 -19.45 5.43
C MET A 56 -13.51 -18.32 4.48
N ASN A 57 -14.20 -17.32 5.02
CA ASN A 57 -14.40 -16.06 4.31
C ASN A 57 -13.06 -15.34 4.28
N PRO A 58 -12.38 -15.22 3.13
CA PRO A 58 -11.18 -14.43 3.07
C PRO A 58 -11.52 -12.99 3.39
N THR A 59 -10.67 -12.32 4.15
CA THR A 59 -10.81 -10.90 4.53
C THR A 59 -9.74 -10.04 3.88
N GLN A 60 -8.85 -10.66 3.15
CA GLN A 60 -7.69 -10.02 2.53
C GLN A 60 -7.36 -10.66 1.18
N GLY A 61 -6.57 -9.95 0.42
CA GLY A 61 -6.02 -10.42 -0.84
C GLY A 61 -6.73 -9.85 -2.07
N ILE A 62 -5.94 -9.51 -3.05
CA ILE A 62 -6.37 -9.07 -4.38
C ILE A 62 -5.86 -10.10 -5.38
N LYS A 63 -6.71 -10.51 -6.30
CA LYS A 63 -6.37 -11.52 -7.29
C LYS A 63 -5.27 -11.03 -8.24
N GLN A 64 -4.17 -11.76 -8.33
CA GLN A 64 -3.15 -11.53 -9.35
C GLN A 64 -3.69 -11.87 -10.74
N GLY A 65 -3.36 -11.03 -11.71
CA GLY A 65 -3.81 -11.20 -13.10
C GLY A 65 -5.18 -10.64 -13.42
N ASP A 66 -5.93 -10.14 -12.45
CA ASP A 66 -7.14 -9.36 -12.69
C ASP A 66 -6.75 -7.94 -13.14
N SER A 67 -7.43 -7.41 -14.15
CA SER A 67 -7.13 -6.09 -14.70
C SER A 67 -7.36 -4.94 -13.70
N LEU A 68 -8.22 -5.13 -12.72
CA LEU A 68 -8.52 -4.14 -11.69
C LEU A 68 -7.49 -4.15 -10.55
N SER A 69 -6.87 -5.30 -10.27
CA SER A 69 -6.00 -5.50 -9.12
C SER A 69 -4.79 -4.55 -9.06
N PRO A 70 -4.08 -4.24 -10.16
CA PRO A 70 -2.98 -3.26 -10.11
C PRO A 70 -3.42 -1.88 -9.65
N TYR A 71 -4.60 -1.43 -10.07
CA TYR A 71 -5.16 -0.13 -9.66
C TYR A 71 -5.52 -0.12 -8.18
N LEU A 72 -6.10 -1.19 -7.67
CA LEU A 72 -6.46 -1.34 -6.27
C LEU A 72 -5.21 -1.38 -5.38
N PHE A 73 -4.18 -2.10 -5.81
CA PHE A 73 -2.90 -2.13 -5.11
C PHE A 73 -2.24 -0.75 -5.10
N PHE A 74 -2.29 -0.03 -6.21
CA PHE A 74 -1.80 1.34 -6.30
C PHE A 74 -2.51 2.27 -5.30
N LEU A 75 -3.83 2.14 -5.15
CA LEU A 75 -4.59 2.91 -4.16
C LEU A 75 -4.16 2.59 -2.73
N CYS A 76 -3.84 1.33 -2.42
CA CYS A 76 -3.26 0.97 -1.12
C CYS A 76 -1.88 1.59 -0.91
N ALA A 77 -1.03 1.62 -1.93
CA ALA A 77 0.28 2.24 -1.89
C ALA A 77 0.19 3.76 -1.65
N GLU A 78 -0.87 4.42 -2.11
CA GLU A 78 -1.13 5.83 -1.82
C GLU A 78 -1.26 6.11 -0.30
N GLY A 79 -1.73 5.15 0.47
CA GLY A 79 -1.75 5.26 1.94
C GLY A 79 -0.36 5.41 2.54
N LEU A 80 0.60 4.60 2.10
CA LEU A 80 2.00 4.71 2.49
C LEU A 80 2.60 6.04 2.00
N SER A 81 2.34 6.40 0.76
CA SER A 81 2.79 7.66 0.18
C SER A 81 2.31 8.87 0.98
N ALA A 82 1.06 8.87 1.41
CA ALA A 82 0.49 9.93 2.22
C ALA A 82 1.19 10.07 3.58
N LEU A 83 1.50 8.95 4.24
CA LEU A 83 2.24 8.95 5.50
C LEU A 83 3.66 9.50 5.33
N LEU A 84 4.34 9.11 4.26
CA LEU A 84 5.69 9.59 3.95
C LEU A 84 5.70 11.09 3.63
N LYS A 85 4.75 11.55 2.83
CA LYS A 85 4.59 12.99 2.52
C LYS A 85 4.27 13.82 3.76
N ASN A 86 3.45 13.30 4.65
CA ASN A 86 3.17 13.96 5.92
C ASN A 86 4.43 14.08 6.79
N ALA A 87 5.24 13.02 6.85
CA ALA A 87 6.50 13.04 7.57
C ALA A 87 7.51 14.03 6.97
N GLU A 88 7.53 14.19 5.64
CA GLU A 88 8.32 15.23 4.97
C GLU A 88 7.82 16.64 5.32
N GLY A 89 6.52 16.87 5.30
CA GLY A 89 5.90 18.14 5.65
C GLY A 89 6.20 18.56 7.10
N ASN A 90 6.29 17.61 8.01
CA ASN A 90 6.64 17.82 9.41
C ASN A 90 8.15 17.81 9.67
N HIS A 91 8.99 17.79 8.64
CA HIS A 91 10.45 17.70 8.74
C HIS A 91 10.96 16.47 9.50
N ALA A 92 10.12 15.44 9.66
CA ALA A 92 10.50 14.17 10.28
C ALA A 92 11.37 13.30 9.36
N LEU A 93 11.15 13.41 8.04
CA LEU A 93 11.98 12.80 7.00
C LEU A 93 12.46 13.90 6.06
N LYS A 94 13.73 13.85 5.67
CA LYS A 94 14.30 14.86 4.76
C LYS A 94 14.43 14.38 3.33
N GLY A 95 14.36 13.07 3.08
CA GLY A 95 14.53 12.52 1.75
C GLY A 95 15.91 12.80 1.14
N VAL A 96 16.07 12.49 -0.13
CA VAL A 96 17.30 12.71 -0.90
C VAL A 96 17.04 13.70 -2.02
N LEU A 97 17.98 14.62 -2.24
CA LEU A 97 17.93 15.54 -3.37
C LEU A 97 18.30 14.80 -4.65
N SER A 98 17.47 14.90 -5.66
CA SER A 98 17.73 14.31 -6.99
C SER A 98 18.86 15.00 -7.73
N SER A 99 19.13 16.27 -7.42
CA SER A 99 20.23 17.08 -7.96
C SER A 99 20.48 18.29 -7.07
N GLN A 100 21.55 19.05 -7.32
CA GLN A 100 21.88 20.24 -6.52
C GLN A 100 20.73 21.28 -6.44
N HIS A 101 19.85 21.30 -7.43
CA HIS A 101 18.69 22.20 -7.48
C HIS A 101 17.38 21.41 -7.67
N GLY A 102 17.41 20.12 -7.39
CA GLY A 102 16.31 19.18 -7.65
C GLY A 102 15.29 19.08 -6.52
N VAL A 103 14.23 18.35 -6.84
CA VAL A 103 13.18 18.02 -5.88
C VAL A 103 13.69 16.98 -4.88
N ARG A 104 13.27 17.10 -3.63
CA ARG A 104 13.51 16.06 -2.63
C ARG A 104 12.58 14.87 -2.90
N ILE A 105 13.15 13.68 -2.84
CA ILE A 105 12.44 12.43 -3.04
C ILE A 105 12.60 11.60 -1.78
N SER A 106 11.49 11.19 -1.17
CA SER A 106 11.47 10.29 -0.02
C SER A 106 11.16 8.86 -0.40
N HIS A 107 10.47 8.66 -1.52
CA HIS A 107 10.04 7.32 -1.92
C HIS A 107 9.77 7.23 -3.43
N LEU A 108 9.96 6.03 -3.96
CA LEU A 108 9.53 5.61 -5.29
C LEU A 108 8.80 4.28 -5.13
N LEU A 109 7.58 4.21 -5.61
CA LEU A 109 6.74 3.02 -5.51
C LEU A 109 6.58 2.38 -6.89
N PHE A 110 6.93 1.10 -7.01
CA PHE A 110 6.82 0.31 -8.24
C PHE A 110 6.16 -1.03 -7.92
N ALA A 111 4.87 -1.13 -8.12
CA ALA A 111 4.13 -2.37 -7.84
C ALA A 111 4.48 -2.92 -6.42
N ASP A 112 5.06 -4.11 -6.36
CA ASP A 112 5.51 -4.74 -5.13
C ASP A 112 6.89 -4.26 -4.63
N ASP A 113 7.64 -3.57 -5.49
CA ASP A 113 8.93 -2.97 -5.14
C ASP A 113 8.77 -1.52 -4.70
N SER A 114 9.36 -1.18 -3.58
CA SER A 114 9.36 0.19 -3.07
C SER A 114 10.77 0.60 -2.66
N LEU A 115 11.18 1.78 -3.09
CA LEU A 115 12.42 2.41 -2.68
C LEU A 115 12.11 3.57 -1.75
N LEU A 116 12.69 3.53 -0.56
CA LEU A 116 12.56 4.59 0.44
C LEU A 116 13.90 5.27 0.65
N PHE A 117 13.88 6.58 0.78
CA PHE A 117 15.08 7.38 0.96
C PHE A 117 15.00 8.17 2.26
N CYS A 118 16.04 8.05 3.07
CA CYS A 118 16.21 8.85 4.28
C CYS A 118 17.68 9.20 4.49
N GLN A 119 17.94 10.14 5.38
CA GLN A 119 19.31 10.39 5.80
C GLN A 119 19.80 9.23 6.68
N ALA A 120 21.10 8.94 6.62
CA ALA A 120 21.72 7.87 7.41
C ALA A 120 21.92 8.29 8.88
N THR A 121 20.82 8.66 9.52
CA THR A 121 20.76 8.98 10.96
C THR A 121 19.85 7.99 11.68
N VAL A 122 20.15 7.72 12.94
CA VAL A 122 19.35 6.79 13.76
C VAL A 122 17.91 7.30 13.89
N GLU A 123 17.72 8.61 14.07
CA GLU A 123 16.41 9.22 14.23
C GLU A 123 15.54 9.04 12.97
N GLU A 124 16.08 9.31 11.79
CA GLU A 124 15.31 9.14 10.54
C GLU A 124 15.02 7.69 10.23
N CYS A 125 15.98 6.80 10.48
CA CYS A 125 15.75 5.36 10.34
C CYS A 125 14.64 4.86 11.25
N GLN A 126 14.62 5.27 12.52
CA GLN A 126 13.56 4.92 13.46
C GLN A 126 12.21 5.45 13.02
N ARG A 127 12.13 6.71 12.58
CA ARG A 127 10.89 7.30 12.06
C ARG A 127 10.36 6.57 10.84
N LEU A 128 11.26 6.19 9.93
CA LEU A 128 10.90 5.40 8.77
C LEU A 128 10.33 4.04 9.16
N MET A 129 10.98 3.35 10.11
CA MET A 129 10.49 2.07 10.62
C MET A 129 9.15 2.19 11.33
N ASP A 130 8.91 3.27 12.07
CA ASP A 130 7.62 3.55 12.70
C ASP A 130 6.51 3.78 11.66
N ILE A 131 6.79 4.50 10.59
CA ILE A 131 5.85 4.72 9.49
C ILE A 131 5.48 3.39 8.81
N LEU A 132 6.49 2.56 8.53
CA LEU A 132 6.28 1.24 7.94
C LEU A 132 5.47 0.32 8.87
N GLY A 133 5.77 0.31 10.15
CA GLY A 133 5.02 -0.46 11.15
C GLY A 133 3.56 -0.03 11.25
N ARG A 134 3.29 1.27 11.19
CA ARG A 134 1.92 1.80 11.17
C ARG A 134 1.18 1.42 9.91
N CYS A 135 1.84 1.47 8.77
CA CYS A 135 1.26 1.07 7.50
C CYS A 135 0.95 -0.44 7.49
N GLU A 136 1.87 -1.27 7.96
CA GLU A 136 1.69 -2.72 8.09
C GLU A 136 0.53 -3.06 9.02
N ALA A 137 0.46 -2.43 10.18
CA ALA A 137 -0.63 -2.64 11.14
C ALA A 137 -2.00 -2.26 10.58
N ALA A 138 -2.07 -1.28 9.68
CA ALA A 138 -3.31 -0.83 9.06
C ALA A 138 -3.72 -1.66 7.84
N SER A 139 -2.75 -2.13 7.07
CA SER A 139 -2.99 -2.78 5.76
C SER A 139 -2.88 -4.31 5.79
N GLY A 140 -2.38 -4.85 6.88
CA GLY A 140 -2.04 -6.26 6.97
C GLY A 140 -0.61 -6.54 6.51
#